data_070b0f828a0833aacfeded18ecd325c0
#
_entry.id   070b0f828a0833aacfeded18ecd325c0
#
_cell.length_a   1.000
_cell.length_b   1.000
_cell.length_c   1.000
_cell.angle_alpha   90.00
_cell.angle_beta   90.00
_cell.angle_gamma   90.00
#
_symmetry.space_group_name_H-M   'P 1'
#
loop_
_entity.id
_entity.type
_entity.pdbx_description
1 polymer ?
#
loop_
_entity_poly.entity_id
_entity_poly.type
_entity_poly.pdbx_seq_one_letter_code
_entity_poly.pdbx_strand_id
1 'polypeptide(L)'
;MNSVHSKLENKEIDILYRKNTVQSISFLVVLSGVLLMTILMSLRAGSYETPIGELVKGIFGLSSDKKINLVVQNNRLPRICTALLAGGGLGLAGCILQAVLRNPLASVSTLGVSQGATFGAAFAIVVLGMGSTAGVGVPAFAFIGSISVALVILGLSRFRQVSPEGIVLAGVAISSMFTGATTLIQYFANEVQLSTLVFWTFGDLGSTGWDDLGGMGIVVAVQCVYCFMHRWDYNALLSGEETAVSLGINVKRLTLVNMVMCCLCSSVVVSQVGLISFIGLVAPHIVRMAVGNNHVYLIPGSILGGATLLLLGDLFARTVISPVILPIGAITSFLGGPLFLYLLFKGGKKQ
;
A
#
# COMPACT_ATOMS: atom_id res chain seq x y z
N MET A 1 -16.54 -22.11 46.31
CA MET A 1 -16.73 -20.75 45.79
C MET A 1 -15.81 -20.43 44.58
N ASN A 2 -14.53 -20.85 44.59
CA ASN A 2 -13.60 -20.53 43.47
C ASN A 2 -13.96 -21.12 42.09
N SER A 3 -14.59 -22.31 42.00
CA SER A 3 -14.94 -22.95 40.73
C SER A 3 -16.14 -22.30 39.99
N VAL A 4 -17.02 -21.64 40.76
CA VAL A 4 -18.17 -20.92 40.15
C VAL A 4 -17.73 -19.57 39.61
N HIS A 5 -16.81 -18.90 40.33
CA HIS A 5 -16.25 -17.61 39.89
C HIS A 5 -15.45 -17.78 38.59
N SER A 6 -14.58 -18.79 38.49
CA SER A 6 -13.81 -19.08 37.28
C SER A 6 -14.70 -19.46 36.08
N LYS A 7 -15.83 -20.14 36.29
CA LYS A 7 -16.79 -20.46 35.23
C LYS A 7 -17.57 -19.24 34.73
N LEU A 8 -17.89 -18.28 35.60
CA LEU A 8 -18.55 -17.03 35.22
C LEU A 8 -17.60 -16.12 34.43
N GLU A 9 -16.36 -16.01 34.92
CA GLU A 9 -15.30 -15.24 34.24
C GLU A 9 -14.97 -15.78 32.84
N ASN A 10 -14.86 -17.10 32.69
CA ASN A 10 -14.67 -17.73 31.37
C ASN A 10 -15.86 -17.51 30.45
N LYS A 11 -17.11 -17.49 30.94
CA LYS A 11 -18.29 -17.23 30.14
C LYS A 11 -18.37 -15.78 29.66
N GLU A 12 -17.95 -14.83 30.50
CA GLU A 12 -17.87 -13.41 30.09
C GLU A 12 -16.78 -13.19 29.03
N ILE A 13 -15.61 -13.81 29.19
CA ILE A 13 -14.53 -13.79 28.21
C ILE A 13 -15.00 -14.34 26.86
N ASP A 14 -15.70 -15.48 26.85
CA ASP A 14 -16.25 -16.09 25.64
C ASP A 14 -17.27 -15.17 24.95
N ILE A 15 -18.14 -14.50 25.72
CA ILE A 15 -19.12 -13.55 25.17
C ILE A 15 -18.43 -12.36 24.52
N LEU A 16 -17.44 -11.77 25.21
CA LEU A 16 -16.66 -10.65 24.67
C LEU A 16 -15.88 -11.04 23.42
N TYR A 17 -15.26 -12.21 23.43
CA TYR A 17 -14.55 -12.73 22.25
C TYR A 17 -15.48 -12.93 21.05
N ARG A 18 -16.63 -13.55 21.25
CA ARG A 18 -17.64 -13.71 20.19
C ARG A 18 -18.14 -12.38 19.67
N LYS A 19 -18.42 -11.41 20.54
CA LYS A 19 -18.85 -10.07 20.16
C LYS A 19 -17.80 -9.37 19.29
N ASN A 20 -16.55 -9.39 19.68
CA ASN A 20 -15.44 -8.80 18.94
C ASN A 20 -15.23 -9.51 17.58
N THR A 21 -15.35 -10.83 17.54
CA THR A 21 -15.27 -11.62 16.31
C THR A 21 -16.38 -11.24 15.33
N VAL A 22 -17.64 -11.20 15.80
CA VAL A 22 -18.79 -10.82 14.97
C VAL A 22 -18.64 -9.38 14.46
N GLN A 23 -18.21 -8.45 15.30
CA GLN A 23 -17.96 -7.06 14.91
C GLN A 23 -16.88 -6.97 13.83
N SER A 24 -15.77 -7.70 13.99
CA SER A 24 -14.67 -7.72 13.02
C SER A 24 -15.11 -8.29 11.67
N ILE A 25 -15.82 -9.42 11.68
CA ILE A 25 -16.34 -10.04 10.45
C ILE A 25 -17.36 -9.11 9.78
N SER A 26 -18.29 -8.52 10.55
CA SER A 26 -19.27 -7.58 10.00
C SER A 26 -18.60 -6.37 9.33
N PHE A 27 -17.55 -5.82 9.96
CA PHE A 27 -16.77 -4.73 9.37
C PHE A 27 -16.10 -5.15 8.06
N LEU A 28 -15.49 -6.34 7.99
CA LEU A 28 -14.88 -6.85 6.76
C LEU A 28 -15.90 -7.06 5.64
N VAL A 29 -17.10 -7.55 5.97
CA VAL A 29 -18.19 -7.71 5.00
C VAL A 29 -18.65 -6.35 4.47
N VAL A 30 -18.85 -5.36 5.36
CA VAL A 30 -19.21 -4.00 4.95
C VAL A 30 -18.12 -3.39 4.07
N LEU A 31 -16.85 -3.51 4.48
CA LEU A 31 -15.71 -2.99 3.71
C LEU A 31 -15.60 -3.65 2.32
N SER A 32 -15.87 -4.96 2.23
CA SER A 32 -15.93 -5.67 0.94
C SER A 32 -17.08 -5.17 0.07
N GLY A 33 -18.23 -4.87 0.67
CA GLY A 33 -19.37 -4.25 -0.02
C GLY A 33 -19.05 -2.85 -0.55
N VAL A 34 -18.37 -2.03 0.26
CA VAL A 34 -17.88 -0.69 -0.16
C VAL A 34 -16.89 -0.81 -1.30
N LEU A 35 -15.95 -1.74 -1.22
CA LEU A 35 -14.98 -1.99 -2.30
C LEU A 35 -15.69 -2.38 -3.59
N LEU A 36 -16.63 -3.32 -3.54
CA LEU A 36 -17.41 -3.75 -4.71
C LEU A 36 -18.19 -2.59 -5.33
N MET A 37 -18.85 -1.77 -4.50
CA MET A 37 -19.54 -0.56 -4.95
C MET A 37 -18.59 0.40 -5.65
N THR A 38 -17.40 0.61 -5.06
CA THR A 38 -16.37 1.49 -5.65
C THR A 38 -15.87 0.95 -6.98
N ILE A 39 -15.69 -0.38 -7.12
CA ILE A 39 -15.34 -1.02 -8.40
C ILE A 39 -16.41 -0.74 -9.45
N LEU A 40 -17.69 -0.93 -9.12
CA LEU A 40 -18.80 -0.68 -10.04
C LEU A 40 -18.87 0.80 -10.46
N MET A 41 -18.69 1.71 -9.52
CA MET A 41 -18.62 3.14 -9.80
C MET A 41 -17.41 3.49 -10.69
N SER A 42 -16.25 2.90 -10.41
CA SER A 42 -15.02 3.11 -11.16
C SER A 42 -15.10 2.57 -12.59
N LEU A 43 -15.79 1.44 -12.79
CA LEU A 43 -16.08 0.90 -14.13
C LEU A 43 -16.97 1.84 -14.96
N ARG A 44 -17.92 2.52 -14.31
CA ARG A 44 -18.83 3.46 -14.96
C ARG A 44 -18.17 4.81 -15.23
N ALA A 45 -17.32 5.27 -14.31
CA ALA A 45 -16.67 6.58 -14.39
C ALA A 45 -15.62 6.64 -15.50
N GLY A 46 -15.64 7.73 -16.27
CA GLY A 46 -14.67 8.03 -17.32
C GLY A 46 -15.26 8.97 -18.34
N SER A 47 -14.41 9.57 -19.18
CA SER A 47 -14.78 10.56 -20.22
C SER A 47 -15.67 9.98 -21.34
N TYR A 48 -15.67 8.66 -21.50
CA TYR A 48 -16.51 7.97 -22.49
C TYR A 48 -17.75 7.40 -21.81
N GLU A 49 -18.89 8.02 -22.05
CA GLU A 49 -20.18 7.56 -21.52
C GLU A 49 -20.52 6.17 -22.06
N THR A 50 -20.68 5.22 -21.17
CA THR A 50 -20.97 3.83 -21.54
C THR A 50 -22.25 3.38 -20.87
N PRO A 51 -23.30 3.01 -21.62
CA PRO A 51 -24.51 2.42 -21.07
C PRO A 51 -24.21 1.16 -20.27
N ILE A 52 -24.89 0.94 -19.14
CA ILE A 52 -24.60 -0.16 -18.23
C ILE A 52 -24.64 -1.53 -18.91
N GLY A 53 -25.62 -1.75 -19.82
CA GLY A 53 -25.71 -3.00 -20.56
C GLY A 53 -24.52 -3.27 -21.48
N GLU A 54 -24.03 -2.23 -22.18
CA GLU A 54 -22.86 -2.33 -23.05
C GLU A 54 -21.55 -2.40 -22.23
N LEU A 55 -21.50 -1.80 -21.04
CA LEU A 55 -20.38 -1.90 -20.13
C LEU A 55 -20.18 -3.36 -19.66
N VAL A 56 -21.25 -4.04 -19.26
CA VAL A 56 -21.20 -5.46 -18.86
C VAL A 56 -20.72 -6.32 -20.04
N LYS A 57 -21.24 -6.10 -21.22
CA LYS A 57 -20.78 -6.79 -22.44
C LYS A 57 -19.32 -6.46 -22.74
N GLY A 58 -18.90 -5.20 -22.53
CA GLY A 58 -17.53 -4.74 -22.75
C GLY A 58 -16.50 -5.42 -21.85
N ILE A 59 -16.87 -5.81 -20.61
CA ILE A 59 -16.01 -6.58 -19.72
C ILE A 59 -15.58 -7.90 -20.38
N PHE A 60 -16.49 -8.55 -21.10
CA PHE A 60 -16.25 -9.81 -21.81
C PHE A 60 -15.85 -9.62 -23.29
N GLY A 61 -15.69 -8.38 -23.75
CA GLY A 61 -15.38 -8.08 -25.17
C GLY A 61 -16.55 -8.31 -26.12
N LEU A 62 -17.78 -8.40 -25.59
CA LEU A 62 -19.01 -8.75 -26.34
C LEU A 62 -19.88 -7.53 -26.70
N SER A 63 -19.41 -6.29 -26.42
CA SER A 63 -20.12 -5.09 -26.81
C SER A 63 -20.15 -4.95 -28.34
N SER A 64 -21.29 -4.48 -28.87
CA SER A 64 -21.46 -4.19 -30.29
C SER A 64 -20.57 -3.03 -30.74
N ASP A 65 -20.21 -2.12 -29.84
CA ASP A 65 -19.26 -1.04 -30.07
C ASP A 65 -17.84 -1.48 -29.69
N LYS A 66 -16.97 -1.63 -30.70
CA LYS A 66 -15.56 -1.98 -30.51
C LYS A 66 -14.79 -0.97 -29.62
N LYS A 67 -15.19 0.32 -29.61
CA LYS A 67 -14.56 1.33 -28.77
C LYS A 67 -14.85 1.07 -27.29
N ILE A 68 -16.06 0.61 -26.96
CA ILE A 68 -16.43 0.25 -25.59
C ILE A 68 -15.55 -0.92 -25.10
N ASN A 69 -15.39 -1.96 -25.93
CA ASN A 69 -14.51 -3.09 -25.60
C ASN A 69 -13.08 -2.63 -25.32
N LEU A 70 -12.50 -1.78 -26.19
CA LEU A 70 -11.16 -1.24 -26.02
C LEU A 70 -11.02 -0.41 -24.74
N VAL A 71 -11.95 0.51 -24.48
CA VAL A 71 -11.91 1.37 -23.28
C VAL A 71 -12.05 0.55 -22.00
N VAL A 72 -12.95 -0.43 -21.99
CA VAL A 72 -13.19 -1.25 -20.79
C VAL A 72 -12.02 -2.20 -20.56
N GLN A 73 -11.58 -2.95 -21.56
CA GLN A 73 -10.58 -4.00 -21.40
C GLN A 73 -9.15 -3.46 -21.31
N ASN A 74 -8.80 -2.41 -22.05
CA ASN A 74 -7.42 -1.93 -22.12
C ASN A 74 -7.14 -0.71 -21.23
N ASN A 75 -8.19 -0.08 -20.66
CA ASN A 75 -7.99 1.08 -19.80
C ASN A 75 -8.67 0.88 -18.43
N ARG A 76 -10.00 0.68 -18.37
CA ARG A 76 -10.73 0.66 -17.10
C ARG A 76 -10.39 -0.54 -16.24
N LEU A 77 -10.39 -1.74 -16.80
CA LEU A 77 -10.10 -2.96 -16.06
C LEU A 77 -8.64 -3.01 -15.56
N PRO A 78 -7.61 -2.78 -16.40
CA PRO A 78 -6.24 -2.74 -15.89
C PRO A 78 -6.04 -1.72 -14.78
N ARG A 79 -6.58 -0.49 -14.94
CA ARG A 79 -6.50 0.58 -13.95
C ARG A 79 -7.12 0.19 -12.60
N ILE A 80 -8.30 -0.45 -12.63
CA ILE A 80 -8.96 -0.95 -11.41
C ILE A 80 -8.12 -2.06 -10.77
N CYS A 81 -7.67 -3.04 -11.56
CA CYS A 81 -6.82 -4.12 -11.06
C CYS A 81 -5.51 -3.57 -10.46
N THR A 82 -4.90 -2.57 -11.09
CA THR A 82 -3.73 -1.87 -10.54
C THR A 82 -4.05 -1.22 -9.18
N ALA A 83 -5.19 -0.52 -9.08
CA ALA A 83 -5.61 0.09 -7.81
C ALA A 83 -5.81 -0.95 -6.70
N LEU A 84 -6.41 -2.10 -7.03
CA LEU A 84 -6.63 -3.19 -6.08
C LEU A 84 -5.32 -3.81 -5.61
N LEU A 85 -4.42 -4.14 -6.53
CA LEU A 85 -3.13 -4.75 -6.22
C LEU A 85 -2.21 -3.77 -5.50
N ALA A 86 -2.04 -2.56 -6.03
CA ALA A 86 -1.18 -1.54 -5.43
C ALA A 86 -1.71 -1.11 -4.05
N GLY A 87 -3.00 -0.78 -3.96
CA GLY A 87 -3.61 -0.37 -2.69
C GLY A 87 -3.60 -1.48 -1.65
N GLY A 88 -3.96 -2.71 -2.04
CA GLY A 88 -3.95 -3.88 -1.17
C GLY A 88 -2.54 -4.24 -0.71
N GLY A 89 -1.57 -4.26 -1.62
CA GLY A 89 -0.17 -4.54 -1.32
C GLY A 89 0.46 -3.51 -0.39
N LEU A 90 0.26 -2.22 -0.65
CA LEU A 90 0.75 -1.14 0.22
C LEU A 90 0.06 -1.13 1.58
N GLY A 91 -1.27 -1.37 1.63
CA GLY A 91 -2.03 -1.47 2.88
C GLY A 91 -1.54 -2.63 3.75
N LEU A 92 -1.29 -3.79 3.14
CA LEU A 92 -0.71 -4.94 3.83
C LEU A 92 0.72 -4.66 4.28
N ALA A 93 1.57 -4.11 3.42
CA ALA A 93 2.96 -3.76 3.76
C ALA A 93 3.02 -2.81 4.97
N GLY A 94 2.15 -1.80 4.99
CA GLY A 94 2.04 -0.89 6.13
C GLY A 94 1.60 -1.60 7.41
N CYS A 95 0.56 -2.44 7.35
CA CYS A 95 0.08 -3.24 8.47
C CYS A 95 1.21 -4.07 9.13
N ILE A 96 1.96 -4.77 8.29
CA ILE A 96 3.02 -5.67 8.75
C ILE A 96 4.23 -4.90 9.27
N LEU A 97 4.67 -3.82 8.58
CA LEU A 97 5.76 -2.99 9.08
C LEU A 97 5.45 -2.37 10.45
N GLN A 98 4.20 -1.90 10.64
CA GLN A 98 3.74 -1.39 11.94
C GLN A 98 3.80 -2.47 13.03
N ALA A 99 3.48 -3.73 12.70
CA ALA A 99 3.54 -4.85 13.63
C ALA A 99 4.98 -5.23 14.00
N VAL A 100 5.84 -5.48 13.00
CA VAL A 100 7.20 -5.98 13.24
C VAL A 100 8.16 -4.92 13.76
N LEU A 101 7.93 -3.63 13.43
CA LEU A 101 8.69 -2.49 13.97
C LEU A 101 8.04 -1.90 15.23
N ARG A 102 6.89 -2.44 15.66
CA ARG A 102 6.13 -1.97 16.83
C ARG A 102 5.94 -0.45 16.84
N ASN A 103 5.79 0.12 15.66
CA ASN A 103 5.67 1.56 15.46
C ASN A 103 4.49 1.86 14.52
N PRO A 104 3.43 2.54 14.99
CA PRO A 104 2.27 2.85 14.16
C PRO A 104 2.56 3.81 13.00
N LEU A 105 3.71 4.50 13.02
CA LEU A 105 4.16 5.40 11.98
C LEU A 105 5.01 4.69 10.91
N ALA A 106 5.32 3.41 11.09
CA ALA A 106 6.11 2.66 10.13
C ALA A 106 5.32 2.42 8.84
N SER A 107 5.95 2.74 7.73
CA SER A 107 5.45 2.45 6.38
C SER A 107 6.63 2.33 5.43
N VAL A 108 6.42 1.82 4.25
CA VAL A 108 7.48 1.71 3.24
C VAL A 108 7.98 3.09 2.79
N SER A 109 7.09 4.09 2.74
CA SER A 109 7.49 5.47 2.43
C SER A 109 8.33 6.10 3.53
N THR A 110 8.05 5.83 4.81
CA THR A 110 8.88 6.34 5.93
C THR A 110 10.25 5.65 6.01
N LEU A 111 10.41 4.48 5.41
CA LEU A 111 11.70 3.82 5.24
C LEU A 111 12.53 4.36 4.06
N GLY A 112 11.98 5.27 3.25
CA GLY A 112 12.71 5.92 2.15
C GLY A 112 12.69 5.17 0.82
N VAL A 113 11.98 4.06 0.71
CA VAL A 113 11.88 3.26 -0.52
C VAL A 113 11.31 4.08 -1.67
N SER A 114 10.34 4.95 -1.40
CA SER A 114 9.75 5.85 -2.40
C SER A 114 10.75 6.88 -2.92
N GLN A 115 11.62 7.43 -2.06
CA GLN A 115 12.66 8.39 -2.43
C GLN A 115 13.76 7.72 -3.27
N GLY A 116 14.09 6.47 -2.95
CA GLY A 116 14.96 5.66 -3.79
C GLY A 116 14.40 5.43 -5.18
N ALA A 117 13.09 5.14 -5.29
CA ALA A 117 12.42 5.01 -6.58
C ALA A 117 12.48 6.31 -7.40
N THR A 118 12.22 7.45 -6.76
CA THR A 118 12.30 8.78 -7.40
C THR A 118 13.71 9.08 -7.90
N PHE A 119 14.73 8.76 -7.10
CA PHE A 119 16.12 8.90 -7.51
C PHE A 119 16.45 8.03 -8.73
N GLY A 120 16.01 6.76 -8.72
CA GLY A 120 16.21 5.85 -9.86
C GLY A 120 15.52 6.35 -11.12
N ALA A 121 14.29 6.84 -11.01
CA ALA A 121 13.57 7.45 -12.13
C ALA A 121 14.26 8.73 -12.64
N ALA A 122 14.72 9.60 -11.73
CA ALA A 122 15.47 10.81 -12.09
C ALA A 122 16.76 10.47 -12.83
N PHE A 123 17.49 9.46 -12.35
CA PHE A 123 18.71 8.98 -13.01
C PHE A 123 18.41 8.47 -14.44
N ALA A 124 17.36 7.67 -14.61
CA ALA A 124 16.96 7.17 -15.93
C ALA A 124 16.57 8.30 -16.89
N ILE A 125 15.73 9.24 -16.43
CA ILE A 125 15.19 10.32 -17.28
C ILE A 125 16.24 11.36 -17.59
N VAL A 126 17.01 11.82 -16.59
CA VAL A 126 17.91 12.96 -16.74
C VAL A 126 19.30 12.52 -17.21
N VAL A 127 19.89 11.52 -16.53
CA VAL A 127 21.27 11.10 -16.82
C VAL A 127 21.35 10.20 -18.04
N LEU A 128 20.40 9.22 -18.17
CA LEU A 128 20.40 8.30 -19.30
C LEU A 128 19.55 8.80 -20.48
N GLY A 129 18.81 9.91 -20.31
CA GLY A 129 17.99 10.50 -21.38
C GLY A 129 16.78 9.64 -21.77
N MET A 130 16.28 8.76 -20.86
CA MET A 130 15.14 7.90 -21.15
C MET A 130 13.85 8.73 -21.10
N GLY A 131 13.09 8.77 -22.20
CA GLY A 131 11.77 9.40 -22.23
C GLY A 131 10.72 8.59 -21.46
N SER A 132 9.57 9.22 -21.16
CA SER A 132 8.43 8.53 -20.52
C SER A 132 7.89 7.34 -21.33
N THR A 133 8.15 7.30 -22.62
CA THR A 133 7.75 6.23 -23.56
C THR A 133 8.77 5.10 -23.66
N ALA A 134 9.87 5.15 -22.90
CA ALA A 134 10.96 4.15 -22.98
C ALA A 134 10.60 2.77 -22.40
N GLY A 135 9.32 2.42 -22.28
CA GLY A 135 8.85 1.11 -21.84
C GLY A 135 9.39 0.74 -20.44
N VAL A 136 10.11 -0.37 -20.37
CA VAL A 136 10.63 -0.94 -19.09
C VAL A 136 11.76 -0.10 -18.46
N GLY A 137 12.32 0.89 -19.18
CA GLY A 137 13.53 1.60 -18.72
C GLY A 137 13.37 2.35 -17.41
N VAL A 138 12.47 3.34 -17.35
CA VAL A 138 12.26 4.16 -16.15
C VAL A 138 11.76 3.32 -14.96
N PRO A 139 10.77 2.41 -15.12
CA PRO A 139 10.36 1.49 -14.05
C PRO A 139 11.50 0.62 -13.50
N ALA A 140 12.38 0.10 -14.37
CA ALA A 140 13.51 -0.73 -13.93
C ALA A 140 14.48 0.06 -13.04
N PHE A 141 14.84 1.28 -13.43
CA PHE A 141 15.71 2.13 -12.61
C PHE A 141 15.03 2.61 -11.32
N ALA A 142 13.74 2.92 -11.35
CA ALA A 142 12.96 3.21 -10.15
C ALA A 142 12.95 2.02 -9.19
N PHE A 143 12.77 0.80 -9.71
CA PHE A 143 12.88 -0.43 -8.92
C PHE A 143 14.27 -0.62 -8.32
N ILE A 144 15.36 -0.45 -9.11
CA ILE A 144 16.74 -0.55 -8.62
C ILE A 144 17.00 0.49 -7.53
N GLY A 145 16.56 1.73 -7.73
CA GLY A 145 16.70 2.80 -6.73
C GLY A 145 15.97 2.48 -5.43
N SER A 146 14.75 1.98 -5.51
CA SER A 146 13.97 1.59 -4.32
C SER A 146 14.56 0.39 -3.58
N ILE A 147 15.04 -0.63 -4.29
CA ILE A 147 15.69 -1.80 -3.70
C ILE A 147 17.04 -1.41 -3.08
N SER A 148 17.79 -0.45 -3.64
CA SER A 148 19.04 0.02 -3.05
C SER A 148 18.81 0.63 -1.64
N VAL A 149 17.77 1.43 -1.47
CA VAL A 149 17.36 1.94 -0.15
C VAL A 149 16.98 0.80 0.79
N ALA A 150 16.15 -0.15 0.32
CA ALA A 150 15.76 -1.30 1.11
C ALA A 150 16.97 -2.10 1.59
N LEU A 151 17.96 -2.35 0.72
CA LEU A 151 19.20 -3.06 1.07
C LEU A 151 20.03 -2.30 2.11
N VAL A 152 20.12 -0.97 2.03
CA VAL A 152 20.82 -0.15 3.04
C VAL A 152 20.13 -0.26 4.40
N ILE A 153 18.80 -0.13 4.46
CA ILE A 153 18.01 -0.27 5.70
C ILE A 153 18.17 -1.67 6.30
N LEU A 154 18.08 -2.71 5.47
CA LEU A 154 18.25 -4.10 5.89
C LEU A 154 19.67 -4.37 6.39
N GLY A 155 20.67 -3.80 5.74
CA GLY A 155 22.06 -3.84 6.18
C GLY A 155 22.24 -3.22 7.56
N LEU A 156 21.71 -2.02 7.78
CA LEU A 156 21.74 -1.34 9.07
C LEU A 156 21.05 -2.15 10.17
N SER A 157 19.88 -2.68 9.87
CA SER A 157 19.11 -3.55 10.79
C SER A 157 19.91 -4.80 11.21
N ARG A 158 20.66 -5.40 10.27
CA ARG A 158 21.41 -6.63 10.53
C ARG A 158 22.74 -6.39 11.25
N PHE A 159 23.52 -5.38 10.83
CA PHE A 159 24.90 -5.20 11.29
C PHE A 159 25.03 -4.45 12.62
N ARG A 160 24.09 -3.56 12.96
CA ARG A 160 24.20 -2.67 14.12
C ARG A 160 23.23 -2.96 15.24
N GLN A 161 22.38 -4.00 15.14
CA GLN A 161 21.31 -4.28 16.12
C GLN A 161 20.50 -3.00 16.47
N VAL A 162 20.18 -2.22 15.44
CA VAL A 162 19.47 -0.96 15.59
C VAL A 162 18.06 -1.26 16.10
N SER A 163 17.59 -0.48 17.07
CA SER A 163 16.22 -0.63 17.58
C SER A 163 15.18 -0.35 16.48
N PRO A 164 13.94 -0.82 16.62
CA PRO A 164 12.87 -0.54 15.65
C PRO A 164 12.67 0.96 15.38
N GLU A 165 12.79 1.80 16.42
CA GLU A 165 12.72 3.27 16.30
C GLU A 165 13.93 3.80 15.51
N GLY A 166 15.11 3.26 15.76
CA GLY A 166 16.34 3.59 15.04
C GLY A 166 16.26 3.26 13.56
N ILE A 167 15.56 2.17 13.17
CA ILE A 167 15.31 1.83 11.77
C ILE A 167 14.47 2.91 11.08
N VAL A 168 13.41 3.41 11.75
CA VAL A 168 12.57 4.47 11.21
C VAL A 168 13.36 5.78 11.06
N LEU A 169 14.17 6.14 12.06
CA LEU A 169 15.05 7.32 11.99
C LEU A 169 16.10 7.20 10.86
N ALA A 170 16.71 6.03 10.70
CA ALA A 170 17.59 5.75 9.58
C ALA A 170 16.86 5.91 8.23
N GLY A 171 15.61 5.45 8.15
CA GLY A 171 14.74 5.65 6.98
C GLY A 171 14.56 7.14 6.64
N VAL A 172 14.30 7.99 7.63
CA VAL A 172 14.19 9.45 7.43
C VAL A 172 15.52 10.06 6.92
N ALA A 173 16.64 9.67 7.50
CA ALA A 173 17.95 10.16 7.07
C ALA A 173 18.27 9.75 5.63
N ILE A 174 18.02 8.48 5.27
CA ILE A 174 18.21 7.96 3.92
C ILE A 174 17.24 8.64 2.94
N SER A 175 15.99 8.86 3.33
CA SER A 175 15.00 9.61 2.53
C SER A 175 15.53 10.99 2.18
N SER A 176 16.06 11.71 3.16
CA SER A 176 16.64 13.05 2.96
C SER A 176 17.85 13.03 2.03
N MET A 177 18.72 12.03 2.16
CA MET A 177 19.87 11.84 1.28
C MET A 177 19.48 11.59 -0.17
N PHE A 178 18.53 10.67 -0.42
CA PHE A 178 18.04 10.38 -1.77
C PHE A 178 17.24 11.54 -2.36
N THR A 179 16.50 12.30 -1.54
CA THR A 179 15.83 13.53 -1.97
C THR A 179 16.85 14.57 -2.41
N GLY A 180 17.90 14.81 -1.63
CA GLY A 180 18.98 15.72 -1.99
C GLY A 180 19.71 15.31 -3.29
N ALA A 181 20.01 14.00 -3.43
CA ALA A 181 20.61 13.46 -4.65
C ALA A 181 19.69 13.63 -5.87
N THR A 182 18.38 13.43 -5.71
CA THR A 182 17.39 13.67 -6.77
C THR A 182 17.36 15.15 -7.16
N THR A 183 17.39 16.07 -6.20
CA THR A 183 17.41 17.51 -6.46
C THR A 183 18.66 17.93 -7.21
N LEU A 184 19.83 17.33 -6.89
CA LEU A 184 21.06 17.57 -7.64
C LEU A 184 20.95 17.12 -9.10
N ILE A 185 20.33 15.97 -9.36
CA ILE A 185 20.07 15.52 -10.75
C ILE A 185 19.11 16.48 -11.45
N GLN A 186 18.03 16.91 -10.78
CA GLN A 186 17.06 17.87 -11.32
C GLN A 186 17.66 19.20 -11.70
N TYR A 187 18.69 19.65 -10.99
CA TYR A 187 19.40 20.91 -11.29
C TYR A 187 20.05 20.91 -12.68
N PHE A 188 20.48 19.76 -13.17
CA PHE A 188 21.06 19.59 -14.51
C PHE A 188 20.05 19.19 -15.60
N ALA A 189 18.80 18.98 -15.22
CA ALA A 189 17.75 18.56 -16.17
C ALA A 189 17.30 19.70 -17.08
N ASN A 190 17.03 19.39 -18.32
CA ASN A 190 16.32 20.32 -19.21
C ASN A 190 14.81 20.34 -18.88
N GLU A 191 14.06 21.30 -19.45
CA GLU A 191 12.63 21.50 -19.19
C GLU A 191 11.78 20.25 -19.46
N VAL A 192 12.07 19.52 -20.53
CA VAL A 192 11.33 18.30 -20.90
C VAL A 192 11.60 17.18 -19.91
N GLN A 193 12.86 16.98 -19.52
CA GLN A 193 13.26 15.98 -18.52
C GLN A 193 12.66 16.28 -17.15
N LEU A 194 12.71 17.56 -16.74
CA LEU A 194 12.13 17.99 -15.47
C LEU A 194 10.61 17.76 -15.46
N SER A 195 9.91 18.17 -16.53
CA SER A 195 8.47 17.94 -16.68
C SER A 195 8.14 16.43 -16.63
N THR A 196 8.89 15.60 -17.37
CA THR A 196 8.71 14.14 -17.38
C THR A 196 8.87 13.55 -16.00
N LEU A 197 9.89 13.98 -15.26
CA LEU A 197 10.11 13.50 -13.88
C LEU A 197 9.00 13.94 -12.92
N VAL A 198 8.54 15.18 -13.02
CA VAL A 198 7.43 15.69 -12.22
C VAL A 198 6.16 14.88 -12.47
N PHE A 199 5.81 14.61 -13.74
CA PHE A 199 4.65 13.77 -14.07
C PHE A 199 4.81 12.34 -13.53
N TRP A 200 6.01 11.76 -13.59
CA TRP A 200 6.27 10.45 -13.01
C TRP A 200 6.04 10.43 -11.48
N THR A 201 6.46 11.50 -10.77
CA THR A 201 6.25 11.62 -9.31
C THR A 201 4.78 11.81 -8.92
N PHE A 202 3.94 12.25 -9.84
CA PHE A 202 2.52 12.41 -9.58
C PHE A 202 1.79 11.07 -9.38
N GLY A 203 2.34 9.99 -9.91
CA GLY A 203 1.72 8.66 -9.90
C GLY A 203 0.54 8.58 -10.87
N ASP A 204 0.45 7.48 -11.59
CA ASP A 204 -0.67 7.19 -12.49
C ASP A 204 -0.98 5.70 -12.51
N LEU A 205 -2.21 5.34 -12.15
CA LEU A 205 -2.70 3.97 -12.21
C LEU A 205 -3.06 3.54 -13.64
N GLY A 206 -3.16 4.49 -14.57
CA GLY A 206 -3.44 4.22 -15.98
C GLY A 206 -2.19 3.95 -16.82
N SER A 207 -1.00 4.10 -16.24
CA SER A 207 0.27 3.78 -16.91
C SER A 207 0.53 2.29 -17.05
N THR A 208 -0.18 1.45 -16.28
CA THR A 208 0.01 0.00 -16.24
C THR A 208 -0.95 -0.73 -17.18
N GLY A 209 -0.40 -1.69 -17.94
CA GLY A 209 -1.15 -2.61 -18.78
C GLY A 209 -1.31 -3.99 -18.12
N TRP A 210 -1.93 -4.93 -18.85
CA TRP A 210 -2.10 -6.31 -18.38
C TRP A 210 -0.76 -7.03 -18.15
N ASP A 211 0.27 -6.72 -18.93
CA ASP A 211 1.61 -7.31 -18.83
C ASP A 211 2.27 -6.94 -17.49
N ASP A 212 2.07 -5.71 -17.03
CA ASP A 212 2.62 -5.21 -15.77
C ASP A 212 1.92 -5.82 -14.55
N LEU A 213 0.60 -6.06 -14.67
CA LEU A 213 -0.22 -6.63 -13.60
C LEU A 213 0.22 -8.03 -13.19
N GLY A 214 0.75 -8.83 -14.10
CA GLY A 214 1.22 -10.19 -13.82
C GLY A 214 2.31 -10.20 -12.74
N GLY A 215 3.35 -9.41 -12.94
CA GLY A 215 4.47 -9.29 -11.99
C GLY A 215 4.04 -8.72 -10.64
N MET A 216 3.26 -7.62 -10.66
CA MET A 216 2.72 -7.01 -9.44
C MET A 216 1.82 -7.99 -8.68
N GLY A 217 0.94 -8.70 -9.38
CA GLY A 217 0.02 -9.67 -8.80
C GLY A 217 0.73 -10.82 -8.10
N ILE A 218 1.80 -11.36 -8.70
CA ILE A 218 2.60 -12.43 -8.09
C ILE A 218 3.22 -11.94 -6.78
N VAL A 219 3.87 -10.78 -6.78
CA VAL A 219 4.56 -10.26 -5.58
C VAL A 219 3.55 -9.96 -4.46
N VAL A 220 2.42 -9.33 -4.78
CA VAL A 220 1.35 -9.06 -3.80
C VAL A 220 0.76 -10.36 -3.27
N ALA A 221 0.48 -11.34 -4.14
CA ALA A 221 -0.07 -12.64 -3.72
C ALA A 221 0.89 -13.40 -2.79
N VAL A 222 2.18 -13.46 -3.13
CA VAL A 222 3.22 -14.09 -2.29
C VAL A 222 3.27 -13.40 -0.92
N GLN A 223 3.27 -12.06 -0.89
CA GLN A 223 3.22 -11.31 0.37
C GLN A 223 1.96 -11.62 1.18
N CYS A 224 0.78 -11.63 0.54
CA CYS A 224 -0.48 -11.97 1.19
C CYS A 224 -0.45 -13.35 1.84
N VAL A 225 -0.01 -14.37 1.09
CA VAL A 225 0.09 -15.75 1.58
C VAL A 225 1.06 -15.84 2.75
N TYR A 226 2.27 -15.30 2.60
CA TYR A 226 3.28 -15.29 3.65
C TYR A 226 2.78 -14.61 4.92
N CYS A 227 2.24 -13.40 4.83
CA CYS A 227 1.76 -12.66 5.99
C CYS A 227 0.57 -13.35 6.67
N PHE A 228 -0.34 -13.96 5.89
CA PHE A 228 -1.46 -14.70 6.46
C PHE A 228 -1.03 -15.98 7.18
N MET A 229 0.00 -16.66 6.71
CA MET A 229 0.59 -17.82 7.40
C MET A 229 1.19 -17.43 8.76
N HIS A 230 1.83 -16.26 8.85
CA HIS A 230 2.48 -15.76 10.08
C HIS A 230 1.58 -14.88 10.96
N ARG A 231 0.27 -14.85 10.72
CA ARG A 231 -0.68 -13.98 11.46
C ARG A 231 -0.66 -14.19 12.97
N TRP A 232 -0.37 -15.39 13.43
CA TRP A 232 -0.27 -15.71 14.85
C TRP A 232 1.05 -15.22 15.45
N ASP A 233 2.13 -15.21 14.69
CA ASP A 233 3.42 -14.69 15.12
C ASP A 233 3.33 -13.18 15.37
N TYR A 234 2.61 -12.45 14.50
CA TYR A 234 2.35 -11.01 14.71
C TYR A 234 1.46 -10.78 15.94
N ASN A 235 0.48 -11.63 16.20
CA ASN A 235 -0.33 -11.53 17.42
C ASN A 235 0.50 -11.78 18.68
N ALA A 236 1.43 -12.71 18.65
CA ALA A 236 2.35 -12.96 19.75
C ALA A 236 3.26 -11.76 20.03
N LEU A 237 3.72 -11.04 18.97
CA LEU A 237 4.51 -9.81 19.10
C LEU A 237 3.75 -8.68 19.82
N LEU A 238 2.41 -8.65 19.79
CA LEU A 238 1.61 -7.68 20.53
C LEU A 238 1.76 -7.84 22.06
N SER A 239 2.03 -9.05 22.53
CA SER A 239 2.26 -9.34 23.95
C SER A 239 3.69 -9.07 24.41
N GLY A 240 4.55 -8.59 23.50
CA GLY A 240 5.97 -8.27 23.75
C GLY A 240 6.94 -9.25 23.10
N GLU A 241 8.17 -8.78 22.89
CA GLU A 241 9.23 -9.55 22.23
C GLU A 241 9.64 -10.78 23.05
N GLU A 242 9.78 -10.62 24.37
CA GLU A 242 10.13 -11.72 25.28
C GLU A 242 9.09 -12.83 25.26
N THR A 243 7.80 -12.46 25.26
CA THR A 243 6.69 -13.41 25.13
C THR A 243 6.74 -14.13 23.78
N ALA A 244 6.96 -13.42 22.69
CA ALA A 244 7.07 -14.02 21.36
C ALA A 244 8.24 -15.03 21.29
N VAL A 245 9.40 -14.67 21.86
CA VAL A 245 10.58 -15.55 21.93
C VAL A 245 10.28 -16.79 22.77
N SER A 246 9.60 -16.65 23.92
CA SER A 246 9.22 -17.79 24.77
C SER A 246 8.25 -18.76 24.08
N LEU A 247 7.46 -18.26 23.11
CA LEU A 247 6.60 -19.07 22.23
C LEU A 247 7.36 -19.70 21.05
N GLY A 248 8.69 -19.55 20.99
CA GLY A 248 9.54 -20.13 19.95
C GLY A 248 9.67 -19.31 18.67
N ILE A 249 9.18 -18.06 18.65
CA ILE A 249 9.23 -17.19 17.46
C ILE A 249 10.61 -16.54 17.37
N ASN A 250 11.27 -16.72 16.23
CA ASN A 250 12.50 -15.99 15.94
C ASN A 250 12.16 -14.57 15.44
N VAL A 251 12.00 -13.62 16.38
CA VAL A 251 11.57 -12.24 16.11
C VAL A 251 12.52 -11.53 15.13
N LYS A 252 13.84 -11.74 15.24
CA LYS A 252 14.83 -11.12 14.33
C LYS A 252 14.61 -11.59 12.90
N ARG A 253 14.41 -12.90 12.68
CA ARG A 253 14.15 -13.45 11.36
C ARG A 253 12.80 -13.00 10.82
N LEU A 254 11.75 -13.00 11.66
CA LEU A 254 10.41 -12.56 11.31
C LEU A 254 10.46 -11.09 10.83
N THR A 255 11.08 -10.19 11.59
CA THR A 255 11.23 -8.77 11.24
C THR A 255 11.99 -8.60 9.92
N LEU A 256 13.14 -9.26 9.78
CA LEU A 256 13.98 -9.14 8.59
C LEU A 256 13.23 -9.59 7.32
N VAL A 257 12.62 -10.78 7.34
CA VAL A 257 11.89 -11.31 6.18
C VAL A 257 10.71 -10.43 5.82
N ASN A 258 9.94 -9.95 6.81
CA ASN A 258 8.83 -9.05 6.55
C ASN A 258 9.28 -7.69 5.99
N MET A 259 10.37 -7.12 6.48
CA MET A 259 10.94 -5.90 5.90
C MET A 259 11.32 -6.11 4.43
N VAL A 260 11.99 -7.23 4.10
CA VAL A 260 12.33 -7.57 2.69
C VAL A 260 11.07 -7.67 1.84
N MET A 261 10.07 -8.44 2.29
CA MET A 261 8.83 -8.65 1.54
C MET A 261 8.05 -7.34 1.32
N CYS A 262 7.92 -6.52 2.37
CA CYS A 262 7.21 -5.24 2.28
C CYS A 262 7.95 -4.24 1.37
N CYS A 263 9.28 -4.15 1.47
CA CYS A 263 10.08 -3.30 0.60
C CYS A 263 10.02 -3.78 -0.85
N LEU A 264 10.12 -5.08 -1.11
CA LEU A 264 10.03 -5.66 -2.45
C LEU A 264 8.66 -5.37 -3.08
N CYS A 265 7.56 -5.62 -2.35
CA CYS A 265 6.22 -5.33 -2.82
C CYS A 265 6.05 -3.84 -3.17
N SER A 266 6.46 -2.95 -2.28
CA SER A 266 6.38 -1.51 -2.53
C SER A 266 7.27 -1.08 -3.70
N SER A 267 8.47 -1.65 -3.85
CA SER A 267 9.37 -1.33 -4.96
C SER A 267 8.74 -1.69 -6.31
N VAL A 268 8.09 -2.86 -6.40
CA VAL A 268 7.36 -3.28 -7.61
C VAL A 268 6.18 -2.34 -7.86
N VAL A 269 5.38 -2.03 -6.84
CA VAL A 269 4.23 -1.13 -6.99
C VAL A 269 4.68 0.26 -7.44
N VAL A 270 5.61 0.89 -6.71
CA VAL A 270 6.03 2.28 -6.98
C VAL A 270 6.74 2.40 -8.33
N SER A 271 7.51 1.40 -8.74
CA SER A 271 8.18 1.43 -10.05
C SER A 271 7.20 1.47 -11.23
N GLN A 272 6.03 0.85 -11.09
CA GLN A 272 5.02 0.78 -12.13
C GLN A 272 4.05 1.97 -12.13
N VAL A 273 3.62 2.40 -10.93
CA VAL A 273 2.55 3.41 -10.80
C VAL A 273 3.04 4.78 -10.33
N GLY A 274 4.33 4.94 -10.08
CA GLY A 274 4.89 6.16 -9.48
C GLY A 274 4.60 6.28 -7.98
N LEU A 275 4.71 7.51 -7.43
CA LEU A 275 4.60 7.72 -6.00
C LEU A 275 3.15 7.65 -5.52
N ILE A 276 2.88 6.73 -4.60
CA ILE A 276 1.62 6.65 -3.85
C ILE A 276 1.96 6.71 -2.37
N SER A 277 1.46 7.73 -1.68
CA SER A 277 1.75 7.95 -0.26
C SER A 277 0.52 7.67 0.62
N PHE A 278 0.75 7.53 1.93
CA PHE A 278 -0.26 7.40 2.99
C PHE A 278 -1.13 6.14 2.97
N ILE A 279 -1.31 5.42 1.87
CA ILE A 279 -2.16 4.21 1.84
C ILE A 279 -1.69 3.19 2.88
N GLY A 280 -0.38 2.91 2.94
CA GLY A 280 0.20 1.99 3.93
C GLY A 280 0.15 2.47 5.38
N LEU A 281 -0.04 3.77 5.63
CA LEU A 281 -0.23 4.31 6.98
C LEU A 281 -1.70 4.32 7.39
N VAL A 282 -2.55 4.86 6.53
CA VAL A 282 -3.95 5.17 6.82
C VAL A 282 -4.82 3.92 6.80
N ALA A 283 -4.66 3.04 5.81
CA ALA A 283 -5.50 1.85 5.68
C ALA A 283 -5.46 0.95 6.91
N PRO A 284 -4.29 0.47 7.39
CA PRO A 284 -4.24 -0.38 8.58
C PRO A 284 -4.68 0.36 9.85
N HIS A 285 -4.49 1.68 9.92
CA HIS A 285 -4.91 2.45 11.08
C HIS A 285 -6.44 2.52 11.18
N ILE A 286 -7.15 2.83 10.08
CA ILE A 286 -8.62 2.83 10.04
C ILE A 286 -9.17 1.45 10.40
N VAL A 287 -8.62 0.40 9.81
CA VAL A 287 -9.06 -0.97 10.06
C VAL A 287 -8.84 -1.37 11.52
N ARG A 288 -7.68 -1.01 12.09
CA ARG A 288 -7.36 -1.27 13.49
C ARG A 288 -8.35 -0.63 14.46
N MET A 289 -8.86 0.54 14.16
CA MET A 289 -9.90 1.20 14.98
C MET A 289 -11.23 0.42 15.00
N ALA A 290 -11.51 -0.38 13.98
CA ALA A 290 -12.73 -1.15 13.85
C ALA A 290 -12.59 -2.60 14.34
N VAL A 291 -11.47 -3.29 14.00
CA VAL A 291 -11.28 -4.71 14.29
C VAL A 291 -10.25 -4.98 15.39
N GLY A 292 -9.61 -3.95 15.94
CA GLY A 292 -8.53 -4.08 16.93
C GLY A 292 -7.22 -4.52 16.32
N ASN A 293 -6.34 -5.05 17.18
CA ASN A 293 -4.96 -5.42 16.80
C ASN A 293 -4.83 -6.87 16.31
N ASN A 294 -5.90 -7.67 16.32
CA ASN A 294 -5.81 -9.07 15.92
C ASN A 294 -5.52 -9.21 14.41
N HIS A 295 -4.35 -9.70 14.06
CA HIS A 295 -3.87 -9.83 12.69
C HIS A 295 -4.68 -10.82 11.85
N VAL A 296 -5.49 -11.70 12.44
CA VAL A 296 -6.44 -12.56 11.72
C VAL A 296 -7.44 -11.71 10.92
N TYR A 297 -7.89 -10.58 11.48
CA TYR A 297 -8.83 -9.64 10.86
C TYR A 297 -8.13 -8.40 10.30
N LEU A 298 -7.04 -7.97 10.94
CA LEU A 298 -6.31 -6.76 10.55
C LEU A 298 -5.62 -6.92 9.19
N ILE A 299 -5.04 -8.10 8.89
CA ILE A 299 -4.41 -8.38 7.59
C ILE A 299 -5.42 -8.26 6.45
N PRO A 300 -6.50 -9.08 6.38
CA PRO A 300 -7.48 -8.97 5.29
C PRO A 300 -8.15 -7.60 5.26
N GLY A 301 -8.42 -7.01 6.42
CA GLY A 301 -8.95 -5.65 6.50
C GLY A 301 -8.02 -4.60 5.89
N SER A 302 -6.71 -4.69 6.13
CA SER A 302 -5.73 -3.74 5.58
C SER A 302 -5.57 -3.88 4.06
N ILE A 303 -5.69 -5.09 3.53
CA ILE A 303 -5.70 -5.34 2.07
C ILE A 303 -6.95 -4.68 1.46
N LEU A 304 -8.13 -4.99 1.98
CA LEU A 304 -9.40 -4.43 1.51
C LEU A 304 -9.43 -2.90 1.69
N GLY A 305 -8.99 -2.40 2.84
CA GLY A 305 -8.95 -0.98 3.15
C GLY A 305 -8.00 -0.21 2.24
N GLY A 306 -6.80 -0.74 1.99
CA GLY A 306 -5.84 -0.14 1.07
C GLY A 306 -6.34 -0.11 -0.37
N ALA A 307 -6.91 -1.22 -0.85
CA ALA A 307 -7.53 -1.30 -2.17
C ALA A 307 -8.69 -0.30 -2.30
N THR A 308 -9.57 -0.22 -1.29
CA THR A 308 -10.71 0.70 -1.28
C THR A 308 -10.26 2.16 -1.31
N LEU A 309 -9.31 2.54 -0.44
CA LEU A 309 -8.82 3.92 -0.34
C LEU A 309 -8.14 4.36 -1.63
N LEU A 310 -7.31 3.51 -2.23
CA LEU A 310 -6.63 3.86 -3.49
C LEU A 310 -7.61 3.97 -4.65
N LEU A 311 -8.57 3.04 -4.75
CA LEU A 311 -9.58 3.07 -5.82
C LEU A 311 -10.56 4.24 -5.66
N LEU A 312 -10.94 4.62 -4.42
CA LEU A 312 -11.72 5.83 -4.14
C LEU A 312 -10.94 7.09 -4.52
N GLY A 313 -9.64 7.15 -4.18
CA GLY A 313 -8.77 8.25 -4.59
C GLY A 313 -8.69 8.39 -6.10
N ASP A 314 -8.55 7.27 -6.82
CA ASP A 314 -8.53 7.25 -8.28
C ASP A 314 -9.87 7.66 -8.89
N LEU A 315 -10.99 7.18 -8.34
CA LEU A 315 -12.32 7.59 -8.77
C LEU A 315 -12.51 9.09 -8.60
N PHE A 316 -12.12 9.65 -7.46
CA PHE A 316 -12.14 11.08 -7.18
C PHE A 316 -11.25 11.85 -8.18
N ALA A 317 -10.02 11.37 -8.42
CA ALA A 317 -9.06 11.98 -9.37
C ALA A 317 -9.63 12.15 -10.78
N ARG A 318 -10.46 11.20 -11.22
CA ARG A 318 -11.03 11.17 -12.57
C ARG A 318 -12.36 11.88 -12.72
N THR A 319 -13.05 12.15 -11.62
CA THR A 319 -14.43 12.67 -11.68
C THR A 319 -14.56 14.13 -11.30
N VAL A 320 -13.68 14.65 -10.43
CA VAL A 320 -13.85 15.99 -9.84
C VAL A 320 -13.65 17.11 -10.86
N ILE A 321 -12.68 17.00 -11.76
CA ILE A 321 -12.38 18.04 -12.77
C ILE A 321 -12.34 17.40 -14.17
N SER A 322 -13.28 16.48 -14.44
CA SER A 322 -13.34 15.85 -15.77
C SER A 322 -13.40 16.90 -16.91
N PRO A 323 -12.65 16.72 -18.03
CA PRO A 323 -11.91 15.51 -18.42
C PRO A 323 -10.46 15.43 -17.90
N VAL A 324 -10.00 16.37 -17.08
CA VAL A 324 -8.64 16.38 -16.53
C VAL A 324 -8.55 15.34 -15.42
N ILE A 325 -7.53 14.47 -15.47
CA ILE A 325 -7.25 13.47 -14.43
C ILE A 325 -6.24 14.08 -13.46
N LEU A 326 -6.64 14.18 -12.19
CA LEU A 326 -5.76 14.71 -11.15
C LEU A 326 -4.69 13.66 -10.75
N PRO A 327 -3.50 14.12 -10.31
CA PRO A 327 -2.44 13.22 -9.84
C PRO A 327 -2.84 12.42 -8.62
N ILE A 328 -2.82 11.08 -8.70
CA ILE A 328 -3.26 10.22 -7.59
C ILE A 328 -2.35 10.34 -6.36
N GLY A 329 -1.04 10.48 -6.57
CA GLY A 329 -0.08 10.70 -5.48
C GLY A 329 -0.33 11.99 -4.70
N ALA A 330 -0.69 13.08 -5.39
CA ALA A 330 -1.06 14.34 -4.76
C ALA A 330 -2.36 14.20 -3.95
N ILE A 331 -3.38 13.53 -4.50
CA ILE A 331 -4.66 13.30 -3.82
C ILE A 331 -4.47 12.44 -2.58
N THR A 332 -3.75 11.33 -2.68
CA THR A 332 -3.50 10.44 -1.55
C THR A 332 -2.70 11.13 -0.44
N SER A 333 -1.77 12.02 -0.80
CA SER A 333 -1.00 12.82 0.15
C SER A 333 -1.84 13.91 0.80
N PHE A 334 -2.61 14.67 0.01
CA PHE A 334 -3.42 15.79 0.48
C PHE A 334 -4.57 15.34 1.38
N LEU A 335 -5.22 14.22 1.07
CA LEU A 335 -6.30 13.66 1.89
C LEU A 335 -5.75 12.78 3.01
N GLY A 336 -4.67 12.04 2.75
CA GLY A 336 -4.07 11.10 3.71
C GLY A 336 -3.41 11.80 4.89
N GLY A 337 -2.72 12.92 4.69
CA GLY A 337 -2.04 13.66 5.74
C GLY A 337 -2.98 14.16 6.85
N PRO A 338 -3.98 15.00 6.54
CA PRO A 338 -4.95 15.47 7.53
C PRO A 338 -5.76 14.35 8.18
N LEU A 339 -6.16 13.34 7.40
CA LEU A 339 -6.86 12.17 7.93
C LEU A 339 -6.00 11.43 8.95
N PHE A 340 -4.73 11.22 8.65
CA PHE A 340 -3.81 10.56 9.56
C PHE A 340 -3.59 11.36 10.85
N LEU A 341 -3.41 12.67 10.77
CA LEU A 341 -3.33 13.55 11.94
C LEU A 341 -4.60 13.46 12.81
N TYR A 342 -5.78 13.53 12.19
CA TYR A 342 -7.05 13.36 12.91
C TYR A 342 -7.13 12.03 13.64
N LEU A 343 -6.72 10.93 12.99
CA LEU A 343 -6.75 9.60 13.56
C LEU A 343 -5.78 9.46 14.74
N LEU A 344 -4.58 10.05 14.66
CA LEU A 344 -3.61 10.09 15.76
C LEU A 344 -4.18 10.78 17.01
N PHE A 345 -4.76 11.96 16.84
CA PHE A 345 -5.35 12.70 17.97
C PHE A 345 -6.58 12.00 18.58
N LYS A 346 -7.36 11.29 17.76
CA LYS A 346 -8.52 10.55 18.24
C LYS A 346 -8.13 9.24 18.97
N GLY A 347 -7.08 8.57 18.51
CA GLY A 347 -6.56 7.34 19.12
C GLY A 347 -5.94 7.56 20.49
N GLY A 348 -5.25 8.70 20.71
CA GLY A 348 -4.61 9.05 21.98
C GLY A 348 -5.56 9.31 23.15
N LYS A 349 -6.86 9.42 22.94
CA LYS A 349 -7.88 9.62 24.00
C LYS A 349 -8.46 8.32 24.58
N LYS A 350 -8.04 7.15 24.09
CA LYS A 350 -8.58 5.84 24.50
C LYS A 350 -7.53 4.92 25.13
N GLN A 351 -6.32 5.42 25.41
CA GLN A 351 -5.30 4.69 26.18
C GLN A 351 -5.25 5.18 27.63
#